data_0c2a880b26376f9a44485eac4fedb7c6
#
_entry.id   0c2a880b26376f9a44485eac4fedb7c6
#
_cell.length_a   1.000
_cell.length_b   1.000
_cell.length_c   1.000
_cell.angle_alpha   90.00
_cell.angle_beta   90.00
_cell.angle_gamma   90.00
#
_symmetry.space_group_name_H-M   'P 1'
#
loop_
_entity.id
_entity.type
_entity.pdbx_description
1 polymer ?
#
loop_
_entity_poly.entity_id
_entity_poly.type
_entity_poly.pdbx_seq_one_letter_code
_entity_poly.pdbx_strand_id
1 'polypeptide(L)'
;RQTRENEKTIARNLYRVLREFDDEKVDIIYSESFAMQGIGSAIMNRLEKAAGHLRISASAVVKQQRYRRVIFVSNTDSYIGPMAAELLRNKELEQEYVVDCSGLVVLFPEPVNPKAEAIMKSAGMTLEGHVAKQFDSESLQPDTLILTVDESTKKKMISEYENTENVYTLSEFAGEGEEIPDPYGKPLTAYGECFEVLKRLIDQLEEKLNSFAKGEE
;
A
#
# COMPACT_ATOMS: atom_id res chain seq x y z
N ARG A 1 -19.43 34.92 1.20
CA ARG A 1 -20.69 35.17 0.43
C ARG A 1 -20.92 34.14 -0.67
N GLN A 2 -19.90 33.72 -1.38
CA GLN A 2 -19.99 32.76 -2.49
C GLN A 2 -20.46 31.35 -2.04
N THR A 3 -20.02 30.87 -0.88
CA THR A 3 -20.37 29.54 -0.32
C THR A 3 -21.88 29.41 -0.02
N ARG A 4 -22.53 30.45 0.51
CA ARG A 4 -23.97 30.43 0.83
C ARG A 4 -24.89 30.47 -0.38
N GLU A 5 -24.47 31.08 -1.48
CA GLU A 5 -25.23 31.06 -2.75
C GLU A 5 -25.17 29.69 -3.41
N ASN A 6 -24.03 29.01 -3.33
CA ASN A 6 -23.89 27.63 -3.79
C ASN A 6 -24.77 26.64 -3.01
N GLU A 7 -24.80 26.74 -1.67
CA GLU A 7 -25.66 25.88 -0.82
C GLU A 7 -27.15 26.01 -1.16
N LYS A 8 -27.65 27.24 -1.42
CA LYS A 8 -29.05 27.45 -1.84
C LYS A 8 -29.37 26.79 -3.17
N THR A 9 -28.45 26.85 -4.12
CA THR A 9 -28.61 26.23 -5.42
C THR A 9 -28.58 24.71 -5.32
N ILE A 10 -27.67 24.17 -4.51
CA ILE A 10 -27.59 22.73 -4.21
C ILE A 10 -28.86 22.25 -3.53
N ALA A 11 -29.33 22.94 -2.46
CA ALA A 11 -30.56 22.58 -1.74
C ALA A 11 -31.79 22.57 -2.65
N ARG A 12 -31.86 23.50 -3.63
CA ARG A 12 -32.98 23.59 -4.59
C ARG A 12 -32.99 22.43 -5.58
N ASN A 13 -31.82 22.01 -6.05
CA ASN A 13 -31.68 20.98 -7.06
C ASN A 13 -31.55 19.57 -6.51
N LEU A 14 -31.24 19.43 -5.23
CA LEU A 14 -30.92 18.15 -4.59
C LEU A 14 -31.99 17.08 -4.79
N TYR A 15 -33.26 17.44 -4.65
CA TYR A 15 -34.37 16.49 -4.81
C TYR A 15 -34.46 15.93 -6.24
N ARG A 16 -34.26 16.81 -7.23
CA ARG A 16 -34.26 16.41 -8.65
C ARG A 16 -33.10 15.48 -8.97
N VAL A 17 -31.90 15.84 -8.49
CA VAL A 17 -30.69 15.05 -8.74
C VAL A 17 -30.76 13.66 -8.08
N LEU A 18 -31.25 13.59 -6.84
CA LEU A 18 -31.43 12.29 -6.16
C LEU A 18 -32.44 11.41 -6.91
N ARG A 19 -33.50 11.99 -7.46
CA ARG A 19 -34.49 11.26 -8.24
C ARG A 19 -33.94 10.79 -9.59
N GLU A 20 -33.10 11.58 -10.24
CA GLU A 20 -32.38 11.18 -11.44
C GLU A 20 -31.46 9.96 -11.15
N PHE A 21 -30.79 9.95 -10.01
CA PHE A 21 -29.95 8.79 -9.59
C PHE A 21 -30.77 7.53 -9.29
N ASP A 22 -31.98 7.68 -8.71
CA ASP A 22 -32.89 6.56 -8.51
C ASP A 22 -33.38 5.97 -9.85
N ASP A 23 -33.72 6.84 -10.82
CA ASP A 23 -34.15 6.44 -12.16
C ASP A 23 -33.01 5.74 -12.94
N GLU A 24 -31.78 6.18 -12.75
CA GLU A 24 -30.56 5.62 -13.36
C GLU A 24 -30.04 4.38 -12.61
N LYS A 25 -30.65 4.01 -11.47
CA LYS A 25 -30.23 2.89 -10.60
C LYS A 25 -28.77 2.97 -10.18
N VAL A 26 -28.32 4.15 -9.75
CA VAL A 26 -26.98 4.38 -9.25
C VAL A 26 -26.79 3.65 -7.91
N ASP A 27 -25.80 2.78 -7.81
CA ASP A 27 -25.53 1.98 -6.62
C ASP A 27 -24.92 2.81 -5.48
N ILE A 28 -24.09 3.80 -5.79
CA ILE A 28 -23.37 4.60 -4.80
C ILE A 28 -23.34 6.06 -5.21
N ILE A 29 -23.66 6.95 -4.26
CA ILE A 29 -23.57 8.40 -4.44
C ILE A 29 -22.53 8.98 -3.47
N TYR A 30 -21.51 9.64 -4.02
CA TYR A 30 -20.53 10.39 -3.23
C TYR A 30 -20.97 11.86 -3.13
N SER A 31 -20.96 12.40 -1.93
CA SER A 31 -21.32 13.79 -1.67
C SER A 31 -20.33 14.47 -0.73
N GLU A 32 -20.08 15.74 -0.93
CA GLU A 32 -19.39 16.57 0.05
C GLU A 32 -20.22 16.67 1.35
N SER A 33 -19.53 16.83 2.48
CA SER A 33 -20.18 17.14 3.73
C SER A 33 -20.44 18.65 3.86
N PHE A 34 -21.65 19.01 4.24
CA PHE A 34 -22.04 20.41 4.47
C PHE A 34 -22.07 20.72 5.97
N ALA A 35 -21.87 22.01 6.31
CA ALA A 35 -21.91 22.45 7.70
C ALA A 35 -23.27 22.11 8.33
N MET A 36 -23.26 21.57 9.56
CA MET A 36 -24.47 21.16 10.30
C MET A 36 -25.28 22.34 10.84
N GLN A 37 -25.28 23.50 10.14
CA GLN A 37 -26.00 24.70 10.47
C GLN A 37 -26.73 25.27 9.25
N GLY A 38 -27.94 25.79 9.47
CA GLY A 38 -28.72 26.47 8.42
C GLY A 38 -29.09 25.56 7.24
N ILE A 39 -28.77 26.00 6.01
CA ILE A 39 -29.08 25.29 4.75
C ILE A 39 -28.27 24.00 4.64
N GLY A 40 -27.02 23.99 5.09
CA GLY A 40 -26.17 22.80 5.08
C GLY A 40 -26.78 21.64 5.87
N SER A 41 -27.37 21.92 7.05
CA SER A 41 -28.09 20.91 7.83
C SER A 41 -29.29 20.32 7.07
N ALA A 42 -30.05 21.16 6.35
CA ALA A 42 -31.17 20.69 5.54
C ALA A 42 -30.73 19.80 4.36
N ILE A 43 -29.60 20.14 3.74
CA ILE A 43 -28.97 19.32 2.68
C ILE A 43 -28.55 17.97 3.26
N MET A 44 -27.80 17.97 4.37
CA MET A 44 -27.31 16.74 5.01
C MET A 44 -28.45 15.81 5.45
N ASN A 45 -29.50 16.35 6.07
CA ASN A 45 -30.68 15.57 6.46
C ASN A 45 -31.38 14.89 5.27
N ARG A 46 -31.39 15.52 4.11
CA ARG A 46 -31.97 14.92 2.89
C ARG A 46 -31.07 13.84 2.30
N LEU A 47 -29.76 14.08 2.25
CA LEU A 47 -28.79 13.08 1.83
C LEU A 47 -28.81 11.84 2.72
N GLU A 48 -28.84 12.01 4.04
CA GLU A 48 -28.92 10.93 5.00
C GLU A 48 -30.22 10.11 4.87
N LYS A 49 -31.35 10.76 4.62
CA LYS A 49 -32.61 10.06 4.36
C LYS A 49 -32.61 9.29 3.05
N ALA A 50 -32.05 9.86 1.97
CA ALA A 50 -31.91 9.18 0.69
C ALA A 50 -30.98 7.97 0.80
N ALA A 51 -29.93 8.06 1.62
CA ALA A 51 -29.01 6.96 1.91
C ALA A 51 -29.54 5.92 2.90
N GLY A 52 -30.81 6.00 3.34
CA GLY A 52 -31.34 5.11 4.38
C GLY A 52 -30.59 5.18 5.70
N HIS A 53 -30.00 6.33 6.02
CA HIS A 53 -29.09 6.59 7.15
C HIS A 53 -27.77 5.80 7.11
N LEU A 54 -27.47 5.13 6.00
CA LEU A 54 -26.15 4.53 5.76
C LEU A 54 -25.15 5.64 5.40
N ARG A 55 -24.22 5.87 6.28
CA ARG A 55 -23.17 6.88 6.11
C ARG A 55 -21.81 6.19 6.11
N ILE A 56 -21.13 6.20 4.98
CA ILE A 56 -19.77 5.68 4.85
C ILE A 56 -18.85 6.88 4.67
N SER A 57 -17.82 7.00 5.50
CA SER A 57 -16.79 8.03 5.31
C SER A 57 -16.03 7.76 3.99
N ALA A 58 -15.85 8.79 3.16
CA ALA A 58 -15.01 8.67 1.97
C ALA A 58 -13.60 8.15 2.31
N SER A 59 -13.08 8.50 3.48
CA SER A 59 -11.84 7.94 4.02
C SER A 59 -11.92 6.43 4.24
N ALA A 60 -13.08 5.87 4.61
CA ALA A 60 -13.27 4.43 4.78
C ALA A 60 -13.39 3.71 3.42
N VAL A 61 -13.98 4.35 2.41
CA VAL A 61 -14.08 3.79 1.06
C VAL A 61 -12.71 3.81 0.36
N VAL A 62 -11.92 4.87 0.55
CA VAL A 62 -10.53 4.93 0.07
C VAL A 62 -9.65 3.93 0.84
N LYS A 63 -9.96 3.63 2.10
CA LYS A 63 -9.23 2.65 2.91
C LYS A 63 -9.44 1.20 2.46
N GLN A 64 -10.56 0.83 1.82
CA GLN A 64 -10.81 -0.53 1.34
C GLN A 64 -9.93 -0.97 0.14
N GLN A 65 -9.25 -0.04 -0.53
CA GLN A 65 -8.27 -0.33 -1.58
C GLN A 65 -7.01 0.52 -1.40
N ARG A 66 -6.42 0.47 -0.22
CA ARG A 66 -5.29 1.35 0.09
C ARG A 66 -4.09 1.10 -0.82
N TYR A 67 -3.79 -0.16 -1.14
CA TYR A 67 -2.64 -0.51 -1.96
C TYR A 67 -3.01 -1.59 -2.99
N ARG A 68 -2.54 -1.41 -4.22
CA ARG A 68 -2.60 -2.41 -5.30
C ARG A 68 -1.24 -2.99 -5.63
N ARG A 69 -0.19 -2.28 -5.27
CA ARG A 69 1.20 -2.66 -5.52
C ARG A 69 1.98 -2.60 -4.21
N VAL A 70 2.86 -3.57 -4.04
CA VAL A 70 3.86 -3.62 -2.96
C VAL A 70 5.23 -3.73 -3.59
N ILE A 71 6.12 -2.79 -3.30
CA ILE A 71 7.51 -2.80 -3.82
C ILE A 71 8.48 -2.85 -2.65
N PHE A 72 9.30 -3.89 -2.63
CA PHE A 72 10.41 -3.98 -1.69
C PHE A 72 11.62 -3.23 -2.25
N VAL A 73 12.14 -2.28 -1.47
CA VAL A 73 13.28 -1.47 -1.90
C VAL A 73 14.48 -1.72 -1.00
N SER A 74 15.58 -2.12 -1.62
CA SER A 74 16.87 -2.31 -0.98
C SER A 74 17.93 -1.43 -1.64
N ASN A 75 19.17 -1.49 -1.17
CA ASN A 75 20.22 -0.68 -1.82
C ASN A 75 20.55 -1.21 -3.23
N THR A 76 20.67 -2.52 -3.42
CA THR A 76 21.21 -3.12 -4.66
C THR A 76 20.26 -4.07 -5.41
N ASP A 77 19.10 -4.41 -4.85
CA ASP A 77 18.11 -5.35 -5.42
C ASP A 77 18.68 -6.74 -5.76
N SER A 78 19.68 -7.20 -5.03
CA SER A 78 20.38 -8.46 -5.37
C SER A 78 20.19 -9.61 -4.36
N TYR A 79 19.55 -9.36 -3.18
CA TYR A 79 19.32 -10.41 -2.17
C TYR A 79 18.10 -10.15 -1.28
N ILE A 80 18.08 -9.18 -0.35
CA ILE A 80 16.96 -9.01 0.63
C ILE A 80 15.65 -8.66 -0.09
N GLY A 81 15.66 -7.66 -0.98
CA GLY A 81 14.46 -7.24 -1.72
C GLY A 81 13.82 -8.38 -2.53
N PRO A 82 14.57 -9.08 -3.38
CA PRO A 82 14.09 -10.26 -4.10
C PRO A 82 13.56 -11.38 -3.18
N MET A 83 14.25 -11.69 -2.07
CA MET A 83 13.78 -12.68 -1.09
C MET A 83 12.45 -12.28 -0.48
N ALA A 84 12.30 -11.03 -0.06
CA ALA A 84 11.06 -10.51 0.53
C ALA A 84 9.91 -10.53 -0.48
N ALA A 85 10.15 -10.11 -1.72
CA ALA A 85 9.16 -10.12 -2.78
C ALA A 85 8.66 -11.54 -3.09
N GLU A 86 9.57 -12.51 -3.19
CA GLU A 86 9.22 -13.90 -3.47
C GLU A 86 8.46 -14.53 -2.29
N LEU A 87 8.87 -14.24 -1.05
CA LEU A 87 8.14 -14.68 0.14
C LEU A 87 6.69 -14.18 0.11
N LEU A 88 6.46 -12.90 -0.21
CA LEU A 88 5.11 -12.34 -0.27
C LEU A 88 4.29 -12.91 -1.44
N ARG A 89 4.90 -13.16 -2.60
CA ARG A 89 4.21 -13.80 -3.74
C ARG A 89 3.71 -15.20 -3.44
N ASN A 90 4.37 -15.90 -2.50
CA ASN A 90 3.97 -17.23 -2.07
C ASN A 90 2.96 -17.23 -0.91
N LYS A 91 2.40 -16.07 -0.55
CA LYS A 91 1.37 -15.93 0.48
C LYS A 91 -0.05 -15.96 -0.09
N GLU A 92 -1.00 -16.40 0.75
CA GLU A 92 -2.43 -16.38 0.42
C GLU A 92 -3.04 -15.02 0.80
N LEU A 93 -3.05 -14.10 -0.15
CA LEU A 93 -3.60 -12.77 0.03
C LEU A 93 -5.07 -12.73 -0.39
N GLU A 94 -5.93 -12.09 0.43
CA GLU A 94 -7.38 -11.93 0.19
C GLU A 94 -7.69 -11.11 -1.08
N GLN A 95 -6.74 -10.31 -1.53
CA GLN A 95 -6.83 -9.56 -2.79
C GLN A 95 -5.51 -9.66 -3.57
N GLU A 96 -5.59 -9.44 -4.88
CA GLU A 96 -4.42 -9.44 -5.74
C GLU A 96 -3.57 -8.19 -5.55
N TYR A 97 -2.26 -8.39 -5.35
CA TYR A 97 -1.26 -7.34 -5.32
C TYR A 97 -0.20 -7.57 -6.40
N VAL A 98 0.22 -6.50 -7.06
CA VAL A 98 1.42 -6.54 -7.88
C VAL A 98 2.62 -6.43 -6.94
N VAL A 99 3.35 -7.52 -6.73
CA VAL A 99 4.52 -7.57 -5.84
C VAL A 99 5.79 -7.46 -6.67
N ASP A 100 6.63 -6.49 -6.33
CA ASP A 100 7.87 -6.18 -7.04
C ASP A 100 9.02 -5.86 -6.07
N CYS A 101 10.25 -5.76 -6.57
CA CYS A 101 11.40 -5.27 -5.83
C CYS A 101 12.32 -4.42 -6.72
N SER A 102 13.14 -3.57 -6.11
CA SER A 102 14.09 -2.71 -6.82
C SER A 102 15.18 -2.20 -5.88
N GLY A 103 16.27 -1.65 -6.45
CA GLY A 103 17.37 -1.08 -5.71
C GLY A 103 17.51 0.43 -5.90
N LEU A 104 17.98 1.14 -4.88
CA LEU A 104 18.28 2.56 -5.00
C LEU A 104 19.56 2.84 -5.79
N VAL A 105 20.49 1.89 -5.82
CA VAL A 105 21.76 2.02 -6.52
C VAL A 105 22.05 0.72 -7.28
N VAL A 106 21.59 0.64 -8.50
CA VAL A 106 21.82 -0.49 -9.39
C VAL A 106 22.63 -0.01 -10.59
N LEU A 107 23.94 -0.18 -10.53
CA LEU A 107 24.84 0.27 -11.58
C LEU A 107 24.78 -0.62 -12.82
N PHE A 108 24.52 -1.92 -12.62
CA PHE A 108 24.42 -2.92 -13.68
C PHE A 108 23.27 -3.90 -13.36
N PRO A 109 22.60 -4.46 -14.37
CA PRO A 109 21.64 -5.53 -14.18
C PRO A 109 22.36 -6.82 -13.74
N GLU A 110 22.48 -7.01 -12.42
CA GLU A 110 23.14 -8.18 -11.84
C GLU A 110 22.12 -9.28 -11.52
N PRO A 111 22.49 -10.56 -11.65
CA PRO A 111 21.67 -11.65 -11.16
C PRO A 111 21.63 -11.62 -9.62
N VAL A 112 20.65 -12.34 -9.06
CA VAL A 112 20.53 -12.49 -7.61
C VAL A 112 21.78 -13.10 -7.00
N ASN A 113 22.08 -12.72 -5.74
CA ASN A 113 23.18 -13.30 -4.98
C ASN A 113 23.02 -14.83 -4.84
N PRO A 114 24.02 -15.65 -5.21
CA PRO A 114 23.92 -17.11 -5.18
C PRO A 114 23.59 -17.70 -3.80
N LYS A 115 23.99 -17.03 -2.70
CA LYS A 115 23.64 -17.47 -1.33
C LYS A 115 22.16 -17.22 -1.02
N ALA A 116 21.61 -16.09 -1.46
CA ALA A 116 20.17 -15.81 -1.34
C ALA A 116 19.36 -16.86 -2.13
N GLU A 117 19.74 -17.12 -3.37
CA GLU A 117 19.13 -18.16 -4.21
C GLU A 117 19.20 -19.55 -3.56
N ALA A 118 20.35 -19.92 -2.97
CA ALA A 118 20.52 -21.21 -2.30
C ALA A 118 19.57 -21.37 -1.09
N ILE A 119 19.40 -20.32 -0.28
CA ILE A 119 18.47 -20.31 0.85
C ILE A 119 17.02 -20.43 0.36
N MET A 120 16.63 -19.66 -0.65
CA MET A 120 15.26 -19.71 -1.20
C MET A 120 14.96 -21.10 -1.79
N LYS A 121 15.91 -21.70 -2.52
CA LYS A 121 15.77 -23.08 -3.02
C LYS A 121 15.61 -24.12 -1.91
N SER A 122 16.30 -23.95 -0.79
CA SER A 122 16.16 -24.86 0.36
C SER A 122 14.76 -24.77 0.99
N ALA A 123 14.08 -23.66 0.81
CA ALA A 123 12.70 -23.43 1.25
C ALA A 123 11.64 -23.73 0.15
N GLY A 124 12.05 -24.32 -0.98
CA GLY A 124 11.15 -24.66 -2.08
C GLY A 124 10.75 -23.49 -2.99
N MET A 125 11.41 -22.35 -2.87
CA MET A 125 11.19 -21.15 -3.69
C MET A 125 12.40 -20.88 -4.59
N THR A 126 12.25 -20.03 -5.59
CA THR A 126 13.37 -19.68 -6.49
C THR A 126 13.35 -18.20 -6.85
N LEU A 127 14.53 -17.62 -6.95
CA LEU A 127 14.76 -16.27 -7.48
C LEU A 127 15.33 -16.32 -8.92
N GLU A 128 15.27 -17.48 -9.55
CA GLU A 128 15.79 -17.69 -10.90
C GLU A 128 15.08 -16.74 -11.89
N GLY A 129 15.88 -16.07 -12.72
CA GLY A 129 15.39 -15.07 -13.67
C GLY A 129 15.26 -13.66 -13.09
N HIS A 130 15.45 -13.46 -11.79
CA HIS A 130 15.53 -12.12 -11.23
C HIS A 130 16.81 -11.42 -11.69
N VAL A 131 16.64 -10.18 -12.13
CA VAL A 131 17.73 -9.27 -12.50
C VAL A 131 17.52 -7.97 -11.77
N ALA A 132 18.54 -7.52 -11.05
CA ALA A 132 18.49 -6.28 -10.29
C ALA A 132 18.13 -5.09 -11.18
N LYS A 133 17.18 -4.28 -10.73
CA LYS A 133 16.70 -3.08 -11.43
C LYS A 133 16.68 -1.86 -10.53
N GLN A 134 17.01 -0.72 -11.12
CA GLN A 134 16.95 0.58 -10.46
C GLN A 134 15.51 0.93 -10.08
N PHE A 135 15.33 1.52 -8.89
CA PHE A 135 14.05 2.06 -8.48
C PHE A 135 13.62 3.19 -9.43
N ASP A 136 12.37 3.13 -9.83
CA ASP A 136 11.75 4.14 -10.67
C ASP A 136 10.79 5.00 -9.84
N SER A 137 11.05 6.30 -9.81
CA SER A 137 10.21 7.28 -9.09
C SER A 137 8.75 7.34 -9.57
N GLU A 138 8.47 6.93 -10.80
CA GLU A 138 7.10 6.80 -11.31
C GLU A 138 6.28 5.74 -10.54
N SER A 139 6.95 4.88 -9.79
CA SER A 139 6.33 3.90 -8.89
C SER A 139 5.76 4.52 -7.59
N LEU A 140 6.11 5.76 -7.25
CA LEU A 140 5.58 6.47 -6.09
C LEU A 140 4.16 6.98 -6.36
N GLN A 141 3.20 6.06 -6.36
CA GLN A 141 1.79 6.33 -6.59
C GLN A 141 0.98 6.17 -5.29
N PRO A 142 -0.19 6.82 -5.16
CA PRO A 142 -1.01 6.72 -3.94
C PRO A 142 -1.46 5.30 -3.59
N ASP A 143 -1.55 4.40 -4.57
CA ASP A 143 -1.94 2.99 -4.40
C ASP A 143 -0.74 2.03 -4.34
N THR A 144 0.48 2.55 -4.22
CA THR A 144 1.71 1.78 -4.09
C THR A 144 2.26 1.87 -2.66
N LEU A 145 2.45 0.72 -2.04
CA LEU A 145 3.15 0.57 -0.76
C LEU A 145 4.64 0.29 -1.05
N ILE A 146 5.50 1.13 -0.54
CA ILE A 146 6.95 0.96 -0.63
C ILE A 146 7.47 0.48 0.73
N LEU A 147 8.13 -0.67 0.72
CA LEU A 147 8.71 -1.29 1.91
C LEU A 147 10.23 -1.39 1.76
N THR A 148 10.93 -0.53 2.48
CA THR A 148 12.41 -0.58 2.49
C THR A 148 12.89 -1.66 3.45
N VAL A 149 14.03 -2.26 3.13
CA VAL A 149 14.61 -3.35 3.94
C VAL A 149 15.32 -2.84 5.20
N ASP A 150 15.67 -1.56 5.24
CA ASP A 150 16.34 -0.91 6.35
C ASP A 150 16.01 0.58 6.42
N GLU A 151 16.30 1.18 7.59
CA GLU A 151 16.05 2.60 7.87
C GLU A 151 16.94 3.55 7.05
N SER A 152 18.14 3.11 6.68
CA SER A 152 19.06 3.90 5.84
C SER A 152 18.47 4.09 4.44
N THR A 153 17.98 3.01 3.84
CA THR A 153 17.28 3.02 2.54
C THR A 153 16.04 3.92 2.59
N LYS A 154 15.22 3.82 3.66
CA LYS A 154 14.05 4.69 3.86
C LYS A 154 14.44 6.17 3.91
N LYS A 155 15.41 6.53 4.74
CA LYS A 155 15.88 7.92 4.86
C LYS A 155 16.38 8.47 3.54
N LYS A 156 17.12 7.66 2.78
CA LYS A 156 17.61 8.05 1.47
C LYS A 156 16.45 8.29 0.50
N MET A 157 15.46 7.41 0.46
CA MET A 157 14.26 7.62 -0.36
C MET A 157 13.54 8.91 -0.02
N ILE A 158 13.27 9.16 1.27
CA ILE A 158 12.58 10.37 1.72
C ILE A 158 13.36 11.64 1.38
N SER A 159 14.70 11.57 1.35
CA SER A 159 15.53 12.73 1.02
C SER A 159 15.68 12.99 -0.48
N GLU A 160 15.54 11.97 -1.33
CA GLU A 160 15.83 12.05 -2.77
C GLU A 160 14.55 12.12 -3.63
N TYR A 161 13.39 11.70 -3.09
CA TYR A 161 12.13 11.61 -3.84
C TYR A 161 11.00 12.40 -3.18
N GLU A 162 10.06 12.83 -4.00
CA GLU A 162 8.77 13.40 -3.59
C GLU A 162 7.71 12.29 -3.47
N ASN A 163 6.54 12.57 -2.85
CA ASN A 163 5.41 11.66 -2.68
C ASN A 163 5.77 10.37 -1.92
N THR A 164 6.48 10.52 -0.81
CA THR A 164 6.98 9.40 0.01
C THR A 164 6.07 9.04 1.19
N GLU A 165 4.80 9.41 1.16
CA GLU A 165 3.84 9.19 2.26
C GLU A 165 3.58 7.70 2.53
N ASN A 166 3.75 6.85 1.51
CA ASN A 166 3.58 5.40 1.59
C ASN A 166 4.91 4.64 1.67
N VAL A 167 5.99 5.30 2.09
CA VAL A 167 7.30 4.69 2.27
C VAL A 167 7.54 4.35 3.74
N TYR A 168 7.69 3.07 4.04
CA TYR A 168 7.92 2.53 5.37
C TYR A 168 9.10 1.54 5.32
N THR A 169 9.70 1.24 6.46
CA THR A 169 10.50 0.00 6.54
C THR A 169 9.56 -1.19 6.64
N LEU A 170 9.98 -2.36 6.16
CA LEU A 170 9.20 -3.58 6.30
C LEU A 170 8.87 -3.87 7.78
N SER A 171 9.86 -3.73 8.66
CA SER A 171 9.70 -3.94 10.11
C SER A 171 8.69 -2.98 10.74
N GLU A 172 8.78 -1.68 10.41
CA GLU A 172 7.85 -0.67 10.91
C GLU A 172 6.41 -0.94 10.44
N PHE A 173 6.26 -1.28 9.16
CA PHE A 173 4.94 -1.54 8.59
C PHE A 173 4.34 -2.85 9.09
N ALA A 174 5.12 -3.89 9.26
CA ALA A 174 4.68 -5.16 9.83
C ALA A 174 4.28 -5.05 11.32
N GLY A 175 4.81 -4.05 12.05
CA GLY A 175 4.46 -3.79 13.44
C GLY A 175 5.46 -4.37 14.46
N GLU A 176 6.58 -4.92 14.01
CA GLU A 176 7.69 -5.35 14.86
C GLU A 176 8.90 -4.43 14.63
N GLY A 177 9.57 -4.04 15.71
CA GLY A 177 10.80 -3.25 15.64
C GLY A 177 12.05 -4.09 15.36
N GLU A 178 11.92 -5.30 14.81
CA GLU A 178 13.04 -6.19 14.52
C GLU A 178 13.77 -5.71 13.25
N GLU A 179 15.06 -5.42 13.36
CA GLU A 179 15.89 -5.06 12.22
C GLU A 179 16.21 -6.31 11.37
N ILE A 180 16.12 -6.16 10.05
CA ILE A 180 16.52 -7.20 9.11
C ILE A 180 18.06 -7.24 9.08
N PRO A 181 18.71 -8.34 9.46
CA PRO A 181 20.16 -8.41 9.47
C PRO A 181 20.70 -8.42 8.03
N ASP A 182 21.67 -7.55 7.73
CA ASP A 182 22.33 -7.53 6.43
C ASP A 182 23.33 -8.71 6.33
N PRO A 183 23.10 -9.68 5.41
CA PRO A 183 23.97 -10.83 5.22
C PRO A 183 25.12 -10.58 4.23
N TYR A 184 25.24 -9.38 3.65
CA TYR A 184 26.24 -9.08 2.64
C TYR A 184 27.67 -9.41 3.10
N GLY A 185 28.42 -10.12 2.26
CA GLY A 185 29.78 -10.53 2.57
C GLY A 185 29.93 -11.63 3.61
N LYS A 186 28.84 -12.07 4.26
CA LYS A 186 28.82 -13.07 5.34
C LYS A 186 28.64 -14.52 4.82
N PRO A 187 28.83 -15.52 5.67
CA PRO A 187 28.57 -16.94 5.34
C PRO A 187 27.10 -17.19 4.99
N LEU A 188 26.82 -18.37 4.41
CA LEU A 188 25.45 -18.80 4.04
C LEU A 188 24.49 -18.80 5.25
N THR A 189 24.98 -19.11 6.43
CA THR A 189 24.19 -19.09 7.69
C THR A 189 23.57 -17.72 7.96
N ALA A 190 24.29 -16.63 7.69
CA ALA A 190 23.73 -15.28 7.86
C ALA A 190 22.60 -14.98 6.87
N TYR A 191 22.61 -15.56 5.68
CA TYR A 191 21.48 -15.50 4.74
C TYR A 191 20.29 -16.30 5.25
N GLY A 192 20.53 -17.42 5.92
CA GLY A 192 19.50 -18.19 6.62
C GLY A 192 18.85 -17.41 7.78
N GLU A 193 19.65 -16.74 8.60
CA GLU A 193 19.16 -15.87 9.68
C GLU A 193 18.33 -14.72 9.12
N CYS A 194 18.80 -14.06 8.07
CA CYS A 194 18.06 -13.01 7.36
C CYS A 194 16.72 -13.53 6.81
N PHE A 195 16.71 -14.72 6.21
CA PHE A 195 15.52 -15.37 5.68
C PHE A 195 14.47 -15.63 6.78
N GLU A 196 14.88 -16.14 7.95
CA GLU A 196 13.96 -16.39 9.05
C GLU A 196 13.33 -15.09 9.59
N VAL A 197 14.09 -14.00 9.65
CA VAL A 197 13.54 -12.67 9.99
C VAL A 197 12.57 -12.21 8.93
N LEU A 198 12.95 -12.26 7.65
CA LEU A 198 12.07 -11.89 6.55
C LEU A 198 10.76 -12.68 6.55
N LYS A 199 10.84 -13.99 6.79
CA LYS A 199 9.66 -14.86 6.84
C LYS A 199 8.66 -14.39 7.90
N ARG A 200 9.12 -14.10 9.13
CA ARG A 200 8.25 -13.58 10.20
C ARG A 200 7.61 -12.23 9.83
N LEU A 201 8.40 -11.31 9.30
CA LEU A 201 7.90 -10.00 8.91
C LEU A 201 6.90 -10.08 7.74
N ILE A 202 7.11 -11.00 6.80
CA ILE A 202 6.18 -11.23 5.70
C ILE A 202 4.90 -11.92 6.18
N ASP A 203 4.96 -12.83 7.18
CA ASP A 203 3.77 -13.42 7.80
C ASP A 203 2.88 -12.31 8.41
N GLN A 204 3.47 -11.36 9.12
CA GLN A 204 2.75 -10.22 9.70
C GLN A 204 2.25 -9.22 8.63
N LEU A 205 3.05 -9.00 7.60
CA LEU A 205 2.64 -8.18 6.46
C LEU A 205 1.40 -8.79 5.77
N GLU A 206 1.37 -10.11 5.57
CA GLU A 206 0.22 -10.84 5.04
C GLU A 206 -1.04 -10.60 5.88
N GLU A 207 -0.95 -10.77 7.21
CA GLU A 207 -2.07 -10.52 8.13
C GLU A 207 -2.58 -9.08 8.00
N LYS A 208 -1.67 -8.11 7.95
CA LYS A 208 -2.01 -6.69 7.82
C LYS A 208 -2.63 -6.34 6.48
N LEU A 209 -2.11 -6.87 5.37
CA LEU A 209 -2.69 -6.66 4.05
C LEU A 209 -4.09 -7.28 3.95
N ASN A 210 -4.28 -8.46 4.54
CA ASN A 210 -5.58 -9.14 4.60
C ASN A 210 -6.58 -8.40 5.51
N SER A 211 -6.13 -7.75 6.60
CA SER A 211 -7.02 -6.92 7.44
C SER A 211 -7.54 -5.69 6.67
N PHE A 212 -6.71 -5.08 5.84
CA PHE A 212 -7.16 -3.98 4.97
C PHE A 212 -8.22 -4.43 3.96
N ALA A 213 -8.11 -5.64 3.41
CA ALA A 213 -9.10 -6.20 2.51
C ALA A 213 -10.45 -6.42 3.21
N LYS A 214 -10.44 -6.78 4.50
CA LYS A 214 -11.65 -6.99 5.32
C LYS A 214 -12.23 -5.71 5.91
N GLY A 215 -11.53 -4.58 5.80
CA GLY A 215 -11.94 -3.32 6.42
C GLY A 215 -11.84 -3.32 7.95
N GLU A 216 -11.02 -4.21 8.51
CA GLU A 216 -10.71 -4.29 9.93
C GLU A 216 -9.47 -3.41 10.22
N GLU A 217 -9.66 -2.27 10.90
CA GLU A 217 -8.59 -1.47 11.54
C GLU A 217 -8.82 -1.42 13.05
#